data_e2fb8259af8561625f2abe059a957b02
#
_entry.id   e2fb8259af8561625f2abe059a957b02
#
_cell.length_a   1.000
_cell.length_b   1.000
_cell.length_c   1.000
_cell.angle_alpha   90.00
_cell.angle_beta   90.00
_cell.angle_gamma   90.00
#
_symmetry.space_group_name_H-M   'P 1'
#
loop_
_entity.id
_entity.type
_entity.pdbx_description
1 polymer ?
#
loop_
_entity_poly.entity_id
_entity_poly.type
_entity_poly.pdbx_seq_one_letter_code
_entity_poly.pdbx_strand_id
1 'polypeptide(L)' 'LFSEKKGLADISTIVKNSVTFLKENGKLLLEHGFDQKDSINKMANQNDYSDVSFLKDLNGKWRVACLTK' A
#
# COMPACT_ATOMS: atom_id res chain seq x y z
N LEU A 1 5.65 -8.04 3.54
CA LEU A 1 4.30 -8.36 3.10
C LEU A 1 3.37 -8.55 4.29
N PHE A 2 2.29 -7.83 4.31
CA PHE A 2 1.25 -7.97 5.32
C PHE A 2 0.10 -8.74 4.72
N SER A 3 -0.28 -9.86 5.37
CA SER A 3 -1.31 -10.76 4.86
C SER A 3 -2.68 -10.54 5.50
N GLU A 4 -2.76 -9.75 6.56
CA GLU A 4 -4.02 -9.47 7.26
C GLU A 4 -4.65 -8.17 6.73
N LYS A 5 -5.98 -8.17 6.65
CA LYS A 5 -6.71 -6.96 6.33
C LYS A 5 -6.58 -5.97 7.47
N LYS A 6 -6.26 -4.73 7.14
CA LYS A 6 -6.11 -3.65 8.12
C LYS A 6 -7.17 -2.59 7.88
N GLY A 7 -7.57 -1.92 8.95
CA GLY A 7 -8.34 -0.70 8.83
C GLY A 7 -7.49 0.43 8.24
N LEU A 8 -8.13 1.48 7.75
CA LEU A 8 -7.41 2.59 7.10
C LEU A 8 -6.42 3.28 8.03
N ALA A 9 -6.73 3.38 9.32
CA ALA A 9 -5.81 3.99 10.28
C ALA A 9 -4.53 3.17 10.42
N ASP A 10 -4.64 1.84 10.47
CA ASP A 10 -3.49 0.96 10.55
C ASP A 10 -2.65 1.00 9.27
N ILE A 11 -3.32 1.00 8.12
CA ILE A 11 -2.65 1.09 6.83
C ILE A 11 -1.90 2.41 6.72
N SER A 12 -2.52 3.51 7.13
CA SER A 12 -1.89 4.84 7.11
C SER A 12 -0.61 4.84 7.94
N THR A 13 -0.64 4.24 9.12
CA THR A 13 0.54 4.14 9.99
C THR A 13 1.64 3.32 9.32
N ILE A 14 1.30 2.18 8.73
CA ILE A 14 2.25 1.31 8.05
C ILE A 14 2.88 2.04 6.86
N VAL A 15 2.07 2.67 6.03
CA VAL A 15 2.55 3.38 4.84
C VAL A 15 3.50 4.51 5.23
N LYS A 16 3.10 5.31 6.22
CA LYS A 16 3.91 6.42 6.70
C LYS A 16 5.24 5.97 7.29
N ASN A 17 5.23 4.92 8.11
CA ASN A 17 6.44 4.48 8.80
C ASN A 17 7.37 3.69 7.88
N SER A 18 6.80 2.89 6.98
CA SER A 18 7.62 2.03 6.12
C SER A 18 8.52 2.81 5.17
N VAL A 19 8.09 3.97 4.71
CA VAL A 19 8.90 4.76 3.78
C VAL A 19 10.25 5.17 4.39
N THR A 20 10.32 5.33 5.70
CA THR A 20 11.57 5.69 6.38
C THR A 20 12.56 4.52 6.45
N PHE A 21 12.08 3.29 6.38
CA PHE A 21 12.91 2.09 6.44
C PHE A 21 13.28 1.55 5.05
N LEU A 22 12.57 1.96 4.02
CA LEU A 22 12.85 1.50 2.66
C LEU A 22 14.04 2.24 2.08
N LYS A 23 14.86 1.50 1.37
CA LYS A 23 15.88 2.10 0.50
C LYS A 23 15.22 2.65 -0.74
N GLU A 24 15.90 3.53 -1.45
CA GLU A 24 15.44 4.01 -2.75
C GLU A 24 15.16 2.82 -3.66
N ASN A 25 14.03 2.84 -4.34
CA ASN A 25 13.50 1.73 -5.14
C ASN A 25 13.03 0.52 -4.33
N GLY A 26 13.07 0.60 -3.01
CA GLY A 26 12.50 -0.43 -2.15
C GLY A 26 10.98 -0.43 -2.23
N LYS A 27 10.38 -1.57 -1.97
CA LYS A 27 8.93 -1.76 -2.15
C LYS A 27 8.26 -2.25 -0.87
N LEU A 28 7.06 -1.73 -0.65
CA LEU A 28 6.14 -2.21 0.37
C LEU A 28 4.99 -2.92 -0.33
N LEU A 29 4.78 -4.19 0.00
CA LEU A 29 3.63 -4.95 -0.48
C LEU A 29 2.61 -5.04 0.65
N LEU A 30 1.36 -4.68 0.36
CA LEU A 30 0.34 -4.52 1.36
C LEU A 30 -0.98 -5.11 0.87
N GLU A 31 -1.54 -6.09 1.59
CA GLU A 31 -2.90 -6.55 1.35
C GLU A 31 -3.91 -5.57 1.93
N HIS A 32 -5.01 -5.38 1.23
CA HIS A 32 -6.03 -4.42 1.64
C HIS A 32 -7.42 -4.84 1.17
N GLY A 33 -8.45 -4.17 1.67
CA GLY A 33 -9.80 -4.36 1.19
C GLY A 33 -9.97 -3.75 -0.21
N PHE A 34 -10.85 -4.33 -1.02
CA PHE A 34 -11.04 -3.88 -2.41
C PHE A 34 -11.51 -2.42 -2.51
N ASP A 35 -12.15 -1.93 -1.48
CA ASP A 35 -12.67 -0.56 -1.41
C ASP A 35 -11.66 0.45 -0.86
N GLN A 36 -10.43 0.02 -0.56
CA GLN A 36 -9.39 0.87 0.03
C GLN A 36 -8.37 1.39 -0.97
N LYS A 37 -8.49 0.99 -2.23
CA LYS A 37 -7.50 1.32 -3.27
C LYS A 37 -7.23 2.83 -3.39
N ASP A 38 -8.28 3.62 -3.51
CA ASP A 38 -8.13 5.06 -3.70
C ASP A 38 -7.50 5.74 -2.49
N SER A 39 -7.87 5.29 -1.29
CA SER A 39 -7.29 5.80 -0.05
C SER A 39 -5.80 5.50 0.04
N ILE A 40 -5.40 4.28 -0.34
CA ILE A 40 -3.99 3.88 -0.32
C ILE A 40 -3.19 4.66 -1.37
N ASN A 41 -3.76 4.87 -2.54
CA ASN A 41 -3.12 5.67 -3.58
C ASN A 41 -2.83 7.09 -3.07
N LYS A 42 -3.79 7.69 -2.39
CA LYS A 42 -3.63 9.01 -1.80
C LYS A 42 -2.55 9.02 -0.72
N MET A 43 -2.54 8.00 0.14
CA MET A 43 -1.52 7.87 1.19
C MET A 43 -0.12 7.75 0.60
N ALA A 44 0.03 6.97 -0.46
CA ALA A 44 1.33 6.81 -1.13
C ALA A 44 1.83 8.13 -1.68
N ASN A 45 0.94 8.90 -2.31
CA ASN A 45 1.32 10.21 -2.86
C ASN A 45 1.69 11.23 -1.78
N GLN A 46 1.15 11.07 -0.56
CA GLN A 46 1.42 11.97 0.55
C GLN A 46 2.67 11.60 1.35
N ASN A 47 3.27 10.43 1.11
CA ASN A 47 4.35 9.88 1.94
C ASN A 47 5.61 9.52 1.15
N ASP A 48 5.96 10.29 0.15
CA ASP A 48 7.23 10.19 -0.58
C ASP A 48 7.46 8.88 -1.33
N TYR A 49 6.42 8.14 -1.64
CA TYR A 49 6.52 7.02 -2.55
C TYR A 49 6.55 7.54 -3.99
N SER A 50 7.46 7.01 -4.80
CA SER A 50 7.62 7.44 -6.19
C SER A 50 6.62 6.76 -7.12
N ASP A 51 6.09 5.61 -6.72
CA ASP A 51 5.16 4.85 -7.54
C ASP A 51 4.26 3.99 -6.67
N VAL A 52 3.07 3.71 -7.17
CA VAL A 52 2.14 2.78 -6.55
C VAL A 52 1.43 2.00 -7.64
N SER A 53 1.36 0.70 -7.46
CA SER A 53 0.60 -0.17 -8.35
C SER A 53 -0.28 -1.10 -7.54
N PHE A 54 -1.28 -1.67 -8.18
CA PHE A 54 -2.26 -2.52 -7.51
C PHE A 54 -2.46 -3.80 -8.30
N LEU A 55 -2.66 -4.90 -7.57
CA LEU A 55 -2.92 -6.20 -8.15
C LEU A 55 -4.31 -6.68 -7.73
N LYS A 56 -4.99 -7.32 -8.65
CA LYS A 56 -6.31 -7.92 -8.40
C LYS A 56 -6.17 -9.36 -7.93
N ASP A 57 -7.14 -9.81 -7.14
CA ASP A 57 -7.27 -11.22 -6.82
C ASP A 57 -7.94 -11.98 -7.96
N LEU A 58 -8.16 -13.29 -7.76
CA LEU A 58 -8.77 -14.15 -8.77
C LEU A 58 -10.24 -13.78 -9.06
N ASN A 59 -10.87 -13.03 -8.17
CA ASN A 59 -12.23 -12.55 -8.36
C ASN A 59 -12.29 -11.18 -9.02
N GLY A 60 -11.15 -10.65 -9.45
CA GLY A 60 -11.07 -9.36 -10.12
C GLY A 60 -11.15 -8.16 -9.19
N LYS A 61 -10.96 -8.35 -7.90
CA LYS A 61 -10.99 -7.27 -6.91
C LYS A 61 -9.59 -6.85 -6.52
N TRP A 62 -9.38 -5.54 -6.37
CA TRP A 62 -8.09 -4.99 -5.95
C TRP A 62 -7.77 -5.44 -4.52
N ARG A 63 -6.64 -6.10 -4.32
CA ARG A 63 -6.27 -6.69 -3.03
C ARG A 63 -4.86 -6.41 -2.56
N VAL A 64 -3.94 -6.11 -3.47
CA VAL A 64 -2.54 -5.90 -3.11
C VAL A 64 -2.06 -4.58 -3.67
N ALA A 65 -1.47 -3.76 -2.82
CA ALA A 65 -0.80 -2.53 -3.22
C ALA A 65 0.71 -2.75 -3.17
N CYS A 66 1.41 -2.29 -4.19
CA CYS A 66 2.86 -2.26 -4.24
C CYS A 66 3.30 -0.80 -4.28
N LEU A 67 3.90 -0.32 -3.19
CA LEU A 67 4.36 1.05 -3.06
C LEU A 67 5.88 1.07 -3.18
N THR A 68 6.38 1.84 -4.10
CA THR A 68 7.83 1.96 -4.36
C THR A 68 8.35 3.31 -3.86
N LYS A 69 9.43 3.28 -3.09
CA LYS A 69 10.08 4.51 -2.62
C LYS A 69 10.91 5.21 -3.73
#